data_25bfe7b03692fbf7288e409a35e06818
#
_entry.id   25bfe7b03692fbf7288e409a35e06818
#
_cell.length_a   1.000
_cell.length_b   1.000
_cell.length_c   1.000
_cell.angle_alpha   90.00
_cell.angle_beta   90.00
_cell.angle_gamma   90.00
#
_symmetry.space_group_name_H-M   'P 1'
#
loop_
_entity.id
_entity.type
_entity.pdbx_description
1 polymer ?
#
loop_
_entity_poly.entity_id
_entity_poly.type
_entity_poly.pdbx_seq_one_letter_code
_entity_poly.pdbx_strand_id
1 'polypeptide(L)'
;MSRRGWALFSAMAVIWGIPYLLIRVAVRQLDPGVLVLLRTAPVAVLFMPLVIVQGSVRAMLKDFKWIAIFGIVEFGVPWYLMSTAERHISSSLTSLLICCVPLFAVVFQRIRRTEEHISPRRLLGLGIGAVGVAFLVGLDLRGGSITWIALMLIVCLGYTIGPIILALKLTHVPGIAVVAGATAIVALIWLPWGIVHWPTHISSETWTSVAILSIVCTAGAFLIFFELIKEVGATRSVVVTYFNTAIAVVLGVIGLHESLTAGIIVGFPLVLVGSIFATSSAKSEPTILVA
;
A
#
# COMPACT_ATOMS: atom_id res chain seq x y z
N MET A 1 -23.25 2.01 -6.17
CA MET A 1 -22.17 1.81 -7.17
C MET A 1 -22.77 1.16 -8.41
N SER A 2 -22.31 1.54 -9.59
CA SER A 2 -22.67 0.89 -10.85
C SER A 2 -22.14 -0.55 -10.90
N ARG A 3 -22.61 -1.37 -11.85
CA ARG A 3 -22.05 -2.72 -12.09
C ARG A 3 -20.55 -2.66 -12.42
N ARG A 4 -20.12 -1.65 -13.21
CA ARG A 4 -18.72 -1.40 -13.53
C ARG A 4 -17.91 -1.04 -12.26
N GLY A 5 -18.45 -0.17 -11.43
CA GLY A 5 -17.80 0.22 -10.16
C GLY A 5 -17.60 -0.98 -9.23
N TRP A 6 -18.57 -1.88 -9.12
CA TRP A 6 -18.41 -3.12 -8.35
C TRP A 6 -17.37 -4.06 -8.94
N ALA A 7 -17.33 -4.21 -10.27
CA ALA A 7 -16.33 -5.06 -10.94
C ALA A 7 -14.90 -4.53 -10.71
N LEU A 8 -14.69 -3.21 -10.90
CA LEU A 8 -13.39 -2.57 -10.64
C LEU A 8 -12.97 -2.68 -9.16
N PHE A 9 -13.92 -2.48 -8.24
CA PHE A 9 -13.68 -2.59 -6.80
C PHE A 9 -13.28 -4.02 -6.42
N SER A 10 -14.00 -5.03 -6.88
CA SER A 10 -13.68 -6.44 -6.60
C SER A 10 -12.34 -6.85 -7.21
N ALA A 11 -12.07 -6.43 -8.46
CA ALA A 11 -10.77 -6.65 -9.09
C ALA A 11 -9.62 -6.05 -8.25
N MET A 12 -9.78 -4.80 -7.78
CA MET A 12 -8.78 -4.14 -6.94
C MET A 12 -8.60 -4.83 -5.60
N ALA A 13 -9.69 -5.28 -4.95
CA ALA A 13 -9.63 -6.00 -3.69
C ALA A 13 -8.79 -7.29 -3.83
N VAL A 14 -9.00 -8.04 -4.91
CA VAL A 14 -8.21 -9.24 -5.20
C VAL A 14 -6.77 -8.89 -5.55
N ILE A 15 -6.55 -7.98 -6.50
CA ILE A 15 -5.22 -7.63 -7.01
C ILE A 15 -4.32 -7.07 -5.89
N TRP A 16 -4.84 -6.26 -4.98
CA TRP A 16 -4.08 -5.74 -3.85
C TRP A 16 -4.08 -6.66 -2.60
N GLY A 17 -4.88 -7.73 -2.61
CA GLY A 17 -4.79 -8.79 -1.60
C GLY A 17 -3.66 -9.79 -1.86
N ILE A 18 -3.30 -10.00 -3.14
CA ILE A 18 -2.29 -10.97 -3.56
C ILE A 18 -0.84 -10.60 -3.16
N PRO A 19 -0.40 -9.32 -3.15
CA PRO A 19 1.00 -8.94 -2.94
C PRO A 19 1.65 -9.55 -1.70
N TYR A 20 0.95 -9.61 -0.58
CA TYR A 20 1.51 -10.12 0.69
C TYR A 20 1.94 -11.58 0.58
N LEU A 21 1.13 -12.43 -0.07
CA LEU A 21 1.50 -13.81 -0.37
C LEU A 21 2.72 -13.87 -1.28
N LEU A 22 2.73 -13.09 -2.37
CA LEU A 22 3.81 -13.14 -3.36
C LEU A 22 5.12 -12.55 -2.82
N ILE A 23 5.05 -11.49 -1.99
CA ILE A 23 6.22 -10.93 -1.31
C ILE A 23 6.81 -12.01 -0.39
N ARG A 24 5.98 -12.69 0.40
CA ARG A 24 6.43 -13.77 1.30
C ARG A 24 7.14 -14.88 0.56
N VAL A 25 6.69 -15.24 -0.65
CA VAL A 25 7.37 -16.21 -1.52
C VAL A 25 8.68 -15.64 -2.03
N ALA A 26 8.66 -14.42 -2.56
CA ALA A 26 9.82 -13.80 -3.21
C ALA A 26 10.99 -13.56 -2.24
N VAL A 27 10.72 -13.09 -1.01
CA VAL A 27 11.77 -12.78 -0.03
C VAL A 27 12.47 -14.00 0.57
N ARG A 28 12.02 -15.23 0.23
CA ARG A 28 12.75 -16.44 0.56
C ARG A 28 14.06 -16.56 -0.21
N GLN A 29 14.14 -15.98 -1.40
CA GLN A 29 15.30 -16.04 -2.29
C GLN A 29 15.86 -14.66 -2.63
N LEU A 30 15.04 -13.61 -2.64
CA LEU A 30 15.45 -12.26 -3.01
C LEU A 30 15.75 -11.42 -1.77
N ASP A 31 16.80 -10.61 -1.87
CA ASP A 31 16.97 -9.49 -0.95
C ASP A 31 15.81 -8.47 -1.13
N PRO A 32 15.29 -7.86 -0.03
CA PRO A 32 14.22 -6.88 -0.10
C PRO A 32 14.47 -5.73 -1.09
N GLY A 33 15.71 -5.22 -1.16
CA GLY A 33 16.08 -4.15 -2.11
C GLY A 33 16.06 -4.63 -3.56
N VAL A 34 16.49 -5.88 -3.82
CA VAL A 34 16.36 -6.50 -5.14
C VAL A 34 14.89 -6.65 -5.52
N LEU A 35 14.05 -7.06 -4.58
CA LEU A 35 12.61 -7.19 -4.84
C LEU A 35 11.97 -5.83 -5.16
N VAL A 36 12.34 -4.75 -4.44
CA VAL A 36 11.87 -3.39 -4.76
C VAL A 36 12.30 -2.97 -6.16
N LEU A 37 13.55 -3.21 -6.54
CA LEU A 37 14.07 -2.94 -7.89
C LEU A 37 13.26 -3.69 -8.95
N LEU A 38 13.12 -5.01 -8.79
CA LEU A 38 12.41 -5.88 -9.74
C LEU A 38 10.90 -5.58 -9.82
N ARG A 39 10.34 -4.99 -8.78
CA ARG A 39 8.94 -4.57 -8.76
C ARG A 39 8.72 -3.20 -9.40
N THR A 40 9.69 -2.30 -9.32
CA THR A 40 9.55 -0.92 -9.81
C THR A 40 10.07 -0.72 -11.23
N ALA A 41 11.22 -1.32 -11.59
CA ALA A 41 11.83 -1.13 -12.90
C ALA A 41 10.93 -1.54 -14.07
N PRO A 42 10.25 -2.71 -14.09
CA PRO A 42 9.37 -3.08 -15.19
C PRO A 42 8.18 -2.12 -15.33
N VAL A 43 7.63 -1.61 -14.22
CA VAL A 43 6.52 -0.63 -14.26
C VAL A 43 6.97 0.68 -14.89
N ALA A 44 8.15 1.16 -14.52
CA ALA A 44 8.75 2.35 -15.14
C ALA A 44 8.94 2.17 -16.65
N VAL A 45 9.48 1.02 -17.07
CA VAL A 45 9.68 0.68 -18.49
C VAL A 45 8.36 0.61 -19.25
N LEU A 46 7.31 0.03 -18.65
CA LEU A 46 5.99 -0.09 -19.28
C LEU A 46 5.25 1.26 -19.37
N PHE A 47 5.37 2.10 -18.35
CA PHE A 47 4.60 3.35 -18.30
C PHE A 47 5.30 4.52 -18.96
N MET A 48 6.65 4.55 -19.03
CA MET A 48 7.38 5.64 -19.65
C MET A 48 7.01 5.90 -21.12
N PRO A 49 6.86 4.88 -21.98
CA PRO A 49 6.36 5.08 -23.34
C PRO A 49 4.97 5.74 -23.38
N LEU A 50 4.07 5.34 -22.46
CA LEU A 50 2.72 5.93 -22.36
C LEU A 50 2.81 7.42 -21.98
N VAL A 51 3.68 7.78 -21.04
CA VAL A 51 3.92 9.18 -20.64
C VAL A 51 4.44 10.01 -21.79
N ILE A 52 5.34 9.44 -22.62
CA ILE A 52 5.90 10.10 -23.82
C ILE A 52 4.78 10.32 -24.84
N VAL A 53 4.01 9.29 -25.19
CA VAL A 53 2.91 9.37 -26.18
C VAL A 53 1.82 10.34 -25.73
N GLN A 54 1.53 10.41 -24.41
CA GLN A 54 0.56 11.36 -23.85
C GLN A 54 1.08 12.79 -23.73
N GLY A 55 2.35 13.05 -24.07
CA GLY A 55 2.97 14.39 -23.94
C GLY A 55 3.14 14.86 -22.48
N SER A 56 3.09 13.94 -21.52
CA SER A 56 3.08 14.25 -20.08
C SER A 56 4.48 14.38 -19.47
N VAL A 57 5.55 14.18 -20.25
CA VAL A 57 6.94 14.24 -19.79
C VAL A 57 7.27 15.59 -19.17
N ARG A 58 6.82 16.70 -19.77
CA ARG A 58 7.09 18.06 -19.26
C ARG A 58 6.45 18.28 -17.88
N ALA A 59 5.22 17.81 -17.69
CA ALA A 59 4.54 17.88 -16.38
C ALA A 59 5.27 17.04 -15.33
N MET A 60 5.66 15.81 -15.67
CA MET A 60 6.44 14.92 -14.81
C MET A 60 7.78 15.56 -14.39
N LEU A 61 8.53 16.14 -15.31
CA LEU A 61 9.83 16.76 -15.02
C LEU A 61 9.70 18.04 -14.20
N LYS A 62 8.65 18.85 -14.44
CA LYS A 62 8.39 20.07 -13.67
C LYS A 62 8.18 19.79 -12.19
N ASP A 63 7.50 18.69 -11.88
CA ASP A 63 7.16 18.28 -10.51
C ASP A 63 8.04 17.12 -10.00
N PHE A 64 9.21 16.92 -10.62
CA PHE A 64 10.15 15.85 -10.31
C PHE A 64 10.41 15.70 -8.80
N LYS A 65 10.62 16.81 -8.09
CA LYS A 65 10.88 16.81 -6.64
C LYS A 65 9.74 16.12 -5.87
N TRP A 66 8.49 16.48 -6.19
CA TRP A 66 7.33 15.91 -5.48
C TRP A 66 7.07 14.47 -5.89
N ILE A 67 7.32 14.11 -7.15
CA ILE A 67 7.25 12.72 -7.63
C ILE A 67 8.33 11.87 -6.97
N ALA A 68 9.55 12.39 -6.78
CA ALA A 68 10.62 11.70 -6.09
C ALA A 68 10.27 11.44 -4.61
N ILE A 69 9.80 12.49 -3.91
CA ILE A 69 9.38 12.36 -2.51
C ILE A 69 8.22 11.35 -2.39
N PHE A 70 7.21 11.45 -3.27
CA PHE A 70 6.10 10.51 -3.32
C PHE A 70 6.60 9.08 -3.55
N GLY A 71 7.47 8.85 -4.54
CA GLY A 71 8.02 7.54 -4.86
C GLY A 71 8.80 6.92 -3.69
N ILE A 72 9.64 7.71 -3.02
CA ILE A 72 10.42 7.23 -1.87
C ILE A 72 9.49 6.88 -0.70
N VAL A 73 8.50 7.74 -0.41
CA VAL A 73 7.60 7.62 0.73
C VAL A 73 6.52 6.55 0.51
N GLU A 74 6.03 6.38 -0.72
CA GLU A 74 4.95 5.44 -1.04
C GLU A 74 5.47 4.06 -1.45
N PHE A 75 6.61 4.01 -2.20
CA PHE A 75 7.12 2.76 -2.75
C PHE A 75 8.49 2.38 -2.18
N GLY A 76 9.47 3.27 -2.24
CA GLY A 76 10.86 2.94 -1.98
C GLY A 76 11.12 2.43 -0.57
N VAL A 77 10.76 3.21 0.43
CA VAL A 77 10.93 2.86 1.84
C VAL A 77 9.88 1.83 2.30
N PRO A 78 8.56 2.03 2.05
CA PRO A 78 7.56 1.09 2.52
C PRO A 78 7.73 -0.33 1.96
N TRP A 79 8.01 -0.47 0.68
CA TRP A 79 8.15 -1.81 0.08
C TRP A 79 9.40 -2.54 0.56
N TYR A 80 10.49 -1.81 0.80
CA TYR A 80 11.69 -2.38 1.40
C TYR A 80 11.43 -2.85 2.84
N LEU A 81 10.85 -1.98 3.68
CA LEU A 81 10.58 -2.31 5.08
C LEU A 81 9.55 -3.44 5.21
N MET A 82 8.49 -3.40 4.41
CA MET A 82 7.47 -4.45 4.37
C MET A 82 8.08 -5.79 3.94
N SER A 83 8.85 -5.81 2.85
CA SER A 83 9.52 -7.02 2.38
C SER A 83 10.52 -7.56 3.40
N THR A 84 11.19 -6.67 4.14
CA THR A 84 12.08 -7.04 5.25
C THR A 84 11.30 -7.65 6.42
N ALA A 85 10.18 -7.02 6.81
CA ALA A 85 9.32 -7.51 7.87
C ALA A 85 8.72 -8.88 7.54
N GLU A 86 8.29 -9.11 6.29
CA GLU A 86 7.74 -10.38 5.85
C GLU A 86 8.72 -11.57 5.85
N ARG A 87 10.00 -11.34 6.04
CA ARG A 87 10.95 -12.41 6.35
C ARG A 87 10.76 -12.99 7.76
N HIS A 88 10.14 -12.23 8.66
CA HIS A 88 10.08 -12.52 10.10
C HIS A 88 8.66 -12.65 10.65
N ILE A 89 7.70 -11.97 10.04
CA ILE A 89 6.27 -12.05 10.41
C ILE A 89 5.45 -12.60 9.25
N SER A 90 4.25 -13.12 9.54
CA SER A 90 3.37 -13.70 8.52
C SER A 90 2.84 -12.64 7.54
N SER A 91 2.49 -13.08 6.33
CA SER A 91 1.87 -12.22 5.31
C SER A 91 0.49 -11.72 5.79
N SER A 92 -0.24 -12.57 6.52
CA SER A 92 -1.50 -12.20 7.17
C SER A 92 -1.31 -11.06 8.17
N LEU A 93 -0.32 -11.14 9.08
CA LEU A 93 -0.05 -10.09 10.05
C LEU A 93 0.41 -8.79 9.36
N THR A 94 1.26 -8.89 8.33
CA THR A 94 1.69 -7.75 7.53
C THR A 94 0.49 -7.01 6.93
N SER A 95 -0.41 -7.73 6.27
CA SER A 95 -1.61 -7.14 5.66
C SER A 95 -2.54 -6.49 6.69
N LEU A 96 -2.69 -7.12 7.87
CA LEU A 96 -3.51 -6.60 8.96
C LEU A 96 -2.97 -5.30 9.54
N LEU A 97 -1.66 -5.18 9.69
CA LEU A 97 -1.03 -3.94 10.16
C LEU A 97 -1.26 -2.78 9.18
N ILE A 98 -1.37 -3.02 7.88
CA ILE A 98 -1.73 -1.97 6.89
C ILE A 98 -3.14 -1.40 7.14
N CYS A 99 -4.06 -2.14 7.73
CA CYS A 99 -5.37 -1.62 8.13
C CYS A 99 -5.27 -0.49 9.18
N CYS A 100 -4.09 -0.25 9.77
CA CYS A 100 -3.83 0.89 10.64
C CYS A 100 -3.67 2.22 9.88
N VAL A 101 -3.44 2.20 8.57
CA VAL A 101 -3.22 3.41 7.76
C VAL A 101 -4.32 4.46 7.96
N PRO A 102 -5.63 4.14 7.96
CA PRO A 102 -6.67 5.12 8.22
C PRO A 102 -6.60 5.74 9.63
N LEU A 103 -6.12 4.99 10.63
CA LEU A 103 -5.92 5.51 11.99
C LEU A 103 -4.80 6.56 12.00
N PHE A 104 -3.69 6.28 11.32
CA PHE A 104 -2.60 7.25 11.12
C PHE A 104 -3.06 8.48 10.35
N ALA A 105 -3.92 8.32 9.33
CA ALA A 105 -4.45 9.42 8.55
C ALA A 105 -5.26 10.41 9.41
N VAL A 106 -6.10 9.91 10.32
CA VAL A 106 -6.87 10.77 11.26
C VAL A 106 -5.94 11.51 12.22
N VAL A 107 -4.96 10.82 12.79
CA VAL A 107 -3.96 11.44 13.68
C VAL A 107 -3.17 12.52 12.92
N PHE A 108 -2.75 12.25 11.70
CA PHE A 108 -2.00 13.19 10.88
C PHE A 108 -2.82 14.43 10.50
N GLN A 109 -4.11 14.27 10.17
CA GLN A 109 -5.02 15.39 9.91
C GLN A 109 -5.16 16.30 11.15
N ARG A 110 -5.20 15.71 12.34
CA ARG A 110 -5.25 16.47 13.60
C ARG A 110 -3.96 17.25 13.85
N ILE A 111 -2.80 16.63 13.65
CA ILE A 111 -1.49 17.30 13.79
C ILE A 111 -1.38 18.49 12.83
N ARG A 112 -1.86 18.34 11.59
CA ARG A 112 -1.86 19.42 10.60
C ARG A 112 -2.91 20.51 10.86
N ARG A 113 -3.76 20.36 11.86
CA ARG A 113 -4.86 21.27 12.18
C ARG A 113 -5.83 21.50 11.01
N THR A 114 -5.93 20.52 10.11
CA THR A 114 -6.90 20.57 9.00
C THR A 114 -8.32 20.26 9.47
N GLU A 115 -8.47 19.69 10.68
CA GLU A 115 -9.74 19.52 11.37
C GLU A 115 -9.63 20.10 12.79
N GLU A 116 -10.56 21.00 13.16
CA GLU A 116 -10.57 21.67 14.47
C GLU A 116 -11.03 20.73 15.59
N HIS A 117 -11.96 19.81 15.31
CA HIS A 117 -12.50 18.87 16.29
C HIS A 117 -12.56 17.44 15.76
N ILE A 118 -11.97 16.51 16.52
CA ILE A 118 -12.20 15.08 16.30
C ILE A 118 -13.53 14.74 16.99
N SER A 119 -14.52 14.26 16.25
CA SER A 119 -15.78 13.85 16.84
C SER A 119 -15.58 12.70 17.85
N PRO A 120 -16.43 12.58 18.90
CA PRO A 120 -16.35 11.50 19.87
C PRO A 120 -16.36 10.11 19.21
N ARG A 121 -17.09 9.97 18.11
CA ARG A 121 -17.14 8.73 17.32
C ARG A 121 -15.79 8.39 16.69
N ARG A 122 -15.06 9.38 16.17
CA ARG A 122 -13.71 9.17 15.62
C ARG A 122 -12.70 8.82 16.71
N LEU A 123 -12.79 9.48 17.86
CA LEU A 123 -11.96 9.17 19.02
C LEU A 123 -12.20 7.76 19.53
N LEU A 124 -13.46 7.33 19.60
CA LEU A 124 -13.83 5.96 19.93
C LEU A 124 -13.24 4.97 18.91
N GLY A 125 -13.34 5.29 17.60
CA GLY A 125 -12.76 4.50 16.53
C GLY A 125 -11.23 4.35 16.66
N LEU A 126 -10.53 5.44 16.98
CA LEU A 126 -9.08 5.40 17.24
C LEU A 126 -8.76 4.51 18.45
N GLY A 127 -9.53 4.59 19.53
CA GLY A 127 -9.37 3.76 20.72
C GLY A 127 -9.58 2.27 20.42
N ILE A 128 -10.67 1.92 19.73
CA ILE A 128 -10.96 0.53 19.33
C ILE A 128 -9.86 0.01 18.41
N GLY A 129 -9.43 0.81 17.42
CA GLY A 129 -8.37 0.44 16.49
C GLY A 129 -7.04 0.22 17.21
N ALA A 130 -6.66 1.09 18.16
CA ALA A 130 -5.45 0.94 18.96
C ALA A 130 -5.48 -0.33 19.81
N VAL A 131 -6.62 -0.68 20.41
CA VAL A 131 -6.82 -1.94 21.13
C VAL A 131 -6.66 -3.12 20.18
N GLY A 132 -7.24 -3.05 18.97
CA GLY A 132 -7.08 -4.08 17.95
C GLY A 132 -5.63 -4.31 17.55
N VAL A 133 -4.87 -3.23 17.36
CA VAL A 133 -3.40 -3.29 17.12
C VAL A 133 -2.68 -3.93 18.30
N ALA A 134 -3.04 -3.57 19.54
CA ALA A 134 -2.44 -4.16 20.74
C ALA A 134 -2.71 -5.68 20.82
N PHE A 135 -3.89 -6.15 20.42
CA PHE A 135 -4.17 -7.59 20.32
C PHE A 135 -3.35 -8.27 19.21
N LEU A 136 -3.23 -7.66 18.02
CA LEU A 136 -2.41 -8.18 16.92
C LEU A 136 -0.94 -8.30 17.36
N VAL A 137 -0.44 -7.29 18.07
CA VAL A 137 0.94 -7.22 18.54
C VAL A 137 1.14 -8.12 19.77
N GLY A 138 0.27 -8.00 20.78
CA GLY A 138 0.50 -8.56 22.12
C GLY A 138 0.38 -10.07 22.19
N LEU A 139 -0.46 -10.71 21.36
CA LEU A 139 -0.64 -12.16 21.34
C LEU A 139 0.33 -12.88 20.39
N ASP A 140 1.02 -12.14 19.49
CA ASP A 140 2.01 -12.68 18.56
C ASP A 140 3.46 -12.34 18.92
N LEU A 141 3.72 -11.78 20.11
CA LEU A 141 5.06 -11.36 20.57
C LEU A 141 6.06 -12.52 20.79
N ARG A 142 5.80 -13.72 20.28
CA ARG A 142 6.73 -14.83 20.34
C ARG A 142 7.93 -14.55 19.40
N GLY A 143 9.08 -14.24 19.99
CA GLY A 143 10.38 -14.31 19.29
C GLY A 143 10.83 -13.03 18.56
N GLY A 144 10.73 -11.83 19.19
CA GLY A 144 11.36 -10.62 18.64
C GLY A 144 10.59 -9.87 17.57
N SER A 145 9.29 -10.12 17.44
CA SER A 145 8.42 -9.51 16.41
C SER A 145 8.20 -8.01 16.58
N ILE A 146 8.50 -7.42 17.73
CA ILE A 146 8.25 -5.99 18.00
C ILE A 146 9.01 -5.06 17.02
N THR A 147 10.23 -5.41 16.64
CA THR A 147 11.01 -4.63 15.67
C THR A 147 10.32 -4.61 14.31
N TRP A 148 9.86 -5.78 13.86
CA TRP A 148 9.20 -5.93 12.55
C TRP A 148 7.84 -5.24 12.51
N ILE A 149 7.12 -5.28 13.61
CA ILE A 149 5.88 -4.53 13.79
C ILE A 149 6.15 -3.02 13.77
N ALA A 150 7.19 -2.54 14.45
CA ALA A 150 7.57 -1.14 14.42
C ALA A 150 7.93 -0.68 12.99
N LEU A 151 8.65 -1.50 12.20
CA LEU A 151 8.88 -1.23 10.79
C LEU A 151 7.59 -1.12 10.00
N MET A 152 6.60 -2.00 10.25
CA MET A 152 5.30 -1.93 9.61
C MET A 152 4.51 -0.66 9.99
N LEU A 153 4.66 -0.14 11.20
CA LEU A 153 4.07 1.16 11.55
C LEU A 153 4.72 2.31 10.77
N ILE A 154 6.02 2.23 10.46
CA ILE A 154 6.68 3.18 9.55
C ILE A 154 6.13 3.05 8.12
N VAL A 155 5.86 1.83 7.65
CA VAL A 155 5.16 1.60 6.37
C VAL A 155 3.80 2.29 6.35
N CYS A 156 3.02 2.16 7.43
CA CYS A 156 1.71 2.82 7.56
C CYS A 156 1.82 4.35 7.50
N LEU A 157 2.87 4.94 8.07
CA LEU A 157 3.15 6.38 7.94
C LEU A 157 3.43 6.76 6.48
N GLY A 158 4.22 5.98 5.77
CA GLY A 158 4.48 6.17 4.34
C GLY A 158 3.18 6.17 3.53
N TYR A 159 2.38 5.14 3.67
CA TYR A 159 1.07 5.01 3.01
C TYR A 159 0.02 6.04 3.46
N THR A 160 0.26 6.74 4.58
CA THR A 160 -0.55 7.89 4.99
C THR A 160 -0.07 9.17 4.30
N ILE A 161 1.24 9.38 4.23
CA ILE A 161 1.85 10.62 3.72
C ILE A 161 1.83 10.65 2.19
N GLY A 162 2.05 9.51 1.52
CA GLY A 162 2.08 9.41 0.05
C GLY A 162 0.82 9.97 -0.62
N PRO A 163 -0.38 9.47 -0.30
CA PRO A 163 -1.63 10.01 -0.85
C PRO A 163 -1.85 11.50 -0.53
N ILE A 164 -1.36 11.99 0.60
CA ILE A 164 -1.44 13.42 0.94
C ILE A 164 -0.54 14.25 0.01
N ILE A 165 0.68 13.77 -0.28
CA ILE A 165 1.56 14.44 -1.26
C ILE A 165 0.88 14.45 -2.63
N LEU A 166 0.33 13.31 -3.06
CA LEU A 166 -0.40 13.20 -4.33
C LEU A 166 -1.54 14.22 -4.40
N ALA A 167 -2.38 14.29 -3.37
CA ALA A 167 -3.54 15.18 -3.32
C ALA A 167 -3.19 16.67 -3.23
N LEU A 168 -2.07 17.03 -2.59
CA LEU A 168 -1.70 18.44 -2.38
C LEU A 168 -0.75 18.99 -3.43
N LYS A 169 0.05 18.14 -4.08
CA LYS A 169 1.18 18.58 -4.92
C LYS A 169 1.14 18.05 -6.34
N LEU A 170 0.42 16.97 -6.62
CA LEU A 170 0.51 16.24 -7.88
C LEU A 170 -0.84 16.07 -8.60
N THR A 171 -1.90 16.73 -8.15
CA THR A 171 -3.25 16.61 -8.75
C THR A 171 -3.31 17.03 -10.21
N HIS A 172 -2.43 17.94 -10.64
CA HIS A 172 -2.34 18.45 -12.00
C HIS A 172 -1.46 17.59 -12.92
N VAL A 173 -0.77 16.58 -12.37
CA VAL A 173 0.06 15.65 -13.13
C VAL A 173 -0.74 14.39 -13.41
N PRO A 174 -0.78 13.89 -14.65
CA PRO A 174 -1.48 12.63 -14.95
C PRO A 174 -0.96 11.47 -14.08
N GLY A 175 -1.88 10.69 -13.50
CA GLY A 175 -1.52 9.64 -12.54
C GLY A 175 -0.51 8.63 -13.10
N ILE A 176 -0.61 8.27 -14.40
CA ILE A 176 0.37 7.40 -15.07
C ILE A 176 1.76 8.03 -15.05
N ALA A 177 1.88 9.35 -15.27
CA ALA A 177 3.16 10.06 -15.24
C ALA A 177 3.75 10.10 -13.82
N VAL A 178 2.90 10.28 -12.79
CA VAL A 178 3.35 10.19 -11.39
C VAL A 178 3.89 8.82 -11.07
N VAL A 179 3.16 7.75 -11.41
CA VAL A 179 3.59 6.36 -11.13
C VAL A 179 4.83 5.99 -11.93
N ALA A 180 4.90 6.36 -13.22
CA ALA A 180 6.08 6.12 -14.06
C ALA A 180 7.34 6.80 -13.49
N GLY A 181 7.23 8.08 -13.17
CA GLY A 181 8.34 8.86 -12.60
C GLY A 181 8.76 8.34 -11.23
N ALA A 182 7.80 8.07 -10.34
CA ALA A 182 8.06 7.55 -9.00
C ALA A 182 8.73 6.17 -9.03
N THR A 183 8.21 5.24 -9.85
CA THR A 183 8.80 3.90 -9.98
C THR A 183 10.17 3.94 -10.66
N ALA A 184 10.40 4.83 -11.65
CA ALA A 184 11.70 5.02 -12.27
C ALA A 184 12.75 5.51 -11.25
N ILE A 185 12.39 6.51 -10.44
CA ILE A 185 13.30 7.05 -9.41
C ILE A 185 13.63 5.99 -8.36
N VAL A 186 12.63 5.27 -7.88
CA VAL A 186 12.84 4.19 -6.89
C VAL A 186 13.69 3.06 -7.48
N ALA A 187 13.45 2.67 -8.74
CA ALA A 187 14.28 1.69 -9.42
C ALA A 187 15.75 2.15 -9.52
N LEU A 188 15.98 3.42 -9.86
CA LEU A 188 17.35 3.98 -9.93
C LEU A 188 18.03 4.02 -8.56
N ILE A 189 17.30 4.34 -7.49
CA ILE A 189 17.83 4.33 -6.11
C ILE A 189 18.25 2.92 -5.69
N TRP A 190 17.42 1.91 -6.00
CA TRP A 190 17.69 0.52 -5.61
C TRP A 190 18.59 -0.23 -6.61
N LEU A 191 18.90 0.33 -7.78
CA LEU A 191 19.72 -0.31 -8.81
C LEU A 191 21.14 -0.67 -8.31
N PRO A 192 21.90 0.23 -7.64
CA PRO A 192 23.23 -0.13 -7.13
C PRO A 192 23.17 -1.26 -6.12
N TRP A 193 22.18 -1.23 -5.21
CA TRP A 193 21.96 -2.31 -4.24
C TRP A 193 21.61 -3.62 -4.93
N GLY A 194 20.72 -3.56 -5.91
CA GLY A 194 20.29 -4.73 -6.69
C GLY A 194 21.44 -5.41 -7.44
N ILE A 195 22.37 -4.63 -7.99
CA ILE A 195 23.55 -5.17 -8.69
C ILE A 195 24.46 -5.93 -7.71
N VAL A 196 24.70 -5.37 -6.53
CA VAL A 196 25.60 -5.95 -5.51
C VAL A 196 25.00 -7.20 -4.85
N HIS A 197 23.68 -7.20 -4.61
CA HIS A 197 22.97 -8.26 -3.89
C HIS A 197 22.17 -9.19 -4.83
N TRP A 198 22.53 -9.20 -6.13
CA TRP A 198 21.84 -10.07 -7.08
C TRP A 198 22.03 -11.53 -6.71
N PRO A 199 20.96 -12.31 -6.59
CA PRO A 199 21.04 -13.71 -6.19
C PRO A 199 21.66 -14.56 -7.31
N THR A 200 22.39 -15.61 -6.93
CA THR A 200 23.01 -16.54 -7.88
C THR A 200 21.99 -17.44 -8.59
N HIS A 201 20.85 -17.68 -7.95
CA HIS A 201 19.78 -18.48 -8.49
C HIS A 201 18.41 -17.93 -8.06
N ILE A 202 17.48 -17.89 -8.99
CA ILE A 202 16.09 -17.50 -8.76
C ILE A 202 15.20 -18.59 -9.36
N SER A 203 14.34 -19.20 -8.53
CA SER A 203 13.41 -20.23 -8.98
C SER A 203 12.32 -19.65 -9.89
N SER A 204 11.69 -20.49 -10.70
CA SER A 204 10.55 -20.11 -11.54
C SER A 204 9.37 -19.58 -10.71
N GLU A 205 9.14 -20.11 -9.51
CA GLU A 205 8.13 -19.63 -8.57
C GLU A 205 8.39 -18.19 -8.14
N THR A 206 9.63 -17.86 -7.80
CA THR A 206 10.04 -16.50 -7.43
C THR A 206 9.92 -15.54 -8.62
N TRP A 207 10.36 -15.93 -9.81
CA TRP A 207 10.18 -15.12 -11.02
C TRP A 207 8.72 -14.86 -11.34
N THR A 208 7.86 -15.87 -11.23
CA THR A 208 6.42 -15.74 -11.41
C THR A 208 5.83 -14.77 -10.38
N SER A 209 6.23 -14.89 -9.11
CA SER A 209 5.79 -13.99 -8.05
C SER A 209 6.17 -12.53 -8.33
N VAL A 210 7.41 -12.29 -8.74
CA VAL A 210 7.91 -10.96 -9.10
C VAL A 210 7.17 -10.39 -10.32
N ALA A 211 6.96 -11.20 -11.36
CA ALA A 211 6.24 -10.79 -12.55
C ALA A 211 4.79 -10.37 -12.21
N ILE A 212 4.08 -11.16 -11.42
CA ILE A 212 2.72 -10.83 -10.97
C ILE A 212 2.73 -9.57 -10.08
N LEU A 213 3.67 -9.45 -9.14
CA LEU A 213 3.83 -8.27 -8.29
C LEU A 213 4.04 -7.00 -9.12
N SER A 214 4.91 -7.05 -10.12
CA SER A 214 5.25 -5.90 -10.95
C SER A 214 4.13 -5.57 -11.95
N ILE A 215 3.73 -6.53 -12.76
CA ILE A 215 2.82 -6.30 -13.89
C ILE A 215 1.36 -6.19 -13.43
N VAL A 216 0.89 -7.15 -12.62
CA VAL A 216 -0.51 -7.21 -12.22
C VAL A 216 -0.75 -6.33 -11.00
N CYS A 217 0.01 -6.56 -9.90
CA CYS A 217 -0.26 -5.92 -8.62
C CYS A 217 0.29 -4.47 -8.52
N THR A 218 1.09 -4.03 -9.50
CA THR A 218 1.55 -2.64 -9.56
C THR A 218 1.06 -1.97 -10.84
N ALA A 219 1.55 -2.32 -12.02
CA ALA A 219 1.14 -1.62 -13.27
C ALA A 219 -0.36 -1.75 -13.52
N GLY A 220 -0.89 -2.96 -13.62
CA GLY A 220 -2.33 -3.21 -13.85
C GLY A 220 -3.20 -2.63 -12.74
N ALA A 221 -2.77 -2.79 -11.48
CA ALA A 221 -3.49 -2.25 -10.34
C ALA A 221 -3.67 -0.73 -10.40
N PHE A 222 -2.63 0.04 -10.71
CA PHE A 222 -2.77 1.50 -10.81
C PHE A 222 -3.68 1.92 -11.96
N LEU A 223 -3.65 1.24 -13.10
CA LEU A 223 -4.59 1.51 -14.21
C LEU A 223 -6.04 1.28 -13.77
N ILE A 224 -6.32 0.16 -13.11
CA ILE A 224 -7.66 -0.19 -12.61
C ILE A 224 -8.06 0.79 -11.48
N PHE A 225 -7.13 1.16 -10.61
CA PHE A 225 -7.40 2.08 -9.51
C PHE A 225 -7.77 3.48 -9.99
N PHE A 226 -7.10 4.00 -11.02
CA PHE A 226 -7.47 5.28 -11.62
C PHE A 226 -8.87 5.23 -12.23
N GLU A 227 -9.24 4.14 -12.91
CA GLU A 227 -10.59 3.95 -13.41
C GLU A 227 -11.62 3.81 -12.28
N LEU A 228 -11.27 3.12 -11.20
CA LEU A 228 -12.11 3.02 -10.01
C LEU A 228 -12.35 4.40 -9.38
N ILE A 229 -11.30 5.23 -9.24
CA ILE A 229 -11.44 6.59 -8.71
C ILE A 229 -12.37 7.44 -9.58
N LYS A 230 -12.25 7.35 -10.90
CA LYS A 230 -13.15 8.06 -11.82
C LYS A 230 -14.61 7.63 -11.67
N GLU A 231 -14.84 6.33 -11.45
CA GLU A 231 -16.19 5.75 -11.38
C GLU A 231 -16.90 5.99 -10.05
N VAL A 232 -16.17 5.88 -8.92
CA VAL A 232 -16.79 5.88 -7.57
C VAL A 232 -16.29 7.02 -6.66
N GLY A 233 -15.30 7.77 -7.10
CA GLY A 233 -14.63 8.82 -6.33
C GLY A 233 -13.53 8.29 -5.41
N ALA A 234 -12.59 9.17 -5.04
CA ALA A 234 -11.41 8.83 -4.25
C ALA A 234 -11.77 8.24 -2.87
N THR A 235 -12.71 8.85 -2.15
CA THR A 235 -13.11 8.42 -0.81
C THR A 235 -13.65 6.99 -0.76
N ARG A 236 -14.45 6.60 -1.78
CA ARG A 236 -15.00 5.24 -1.85
C ARG A 236 -13.98 4.23 -2.33
N SER A 237 -13.03 4.65 -3.16
CA SER A 237 -11.96 3.76 -3.67
C SER A 237 -11.05 3.26 -2.54
N VAL A 238 -10.79 4.07 -1.51
CA VAL A 238 -9.92 3.70 -0.38
C VAL A 238 -10.52 2.55 0.46
N VAL A 239 -11.84 2.37 0.45
CA VAL A 239 -12.51 1.27 1.17
C VAL A 239 -12.03 -0.11 0.69
N VAL A 240 -11.49 -0.21 -0.53
CA VAL A 240 -10.90 -1.45 -1.06
C VAL A 240 -9.81 -2.01 -0.15
N THR A 241 -9.12 -1.15 0.62
CA THR A 241 -8.04 -1.55 1.54
C THR A 241 -8.51 -2.53 2.61
N TYR A 242 -9.74 -2.45 3.05
CA TYR A 242 -10.30 -3.41 4.02
C TYR A 242 -10.57 -4.78 3.42
N PHE A 243 -11.02 -4.80 2.16
CA PHE A 243 -11.33 -6.02 1.45
C PHE A 243 -10.06 -6.75 0.99
N ASN A 244 -9.05 -6.01 0.52
CA ASN A 244 -7.78 -6.62 0.12
C ASN A 244 -7.08 -7.28 1.32
N THR A 245 -7.18 -6.71 2.52
CA THR A 245 -6.63 -7.32 3.73
C THR A 245 -7.32 -8.62 4.08
N ALA A 246 -8.65 -8.68 3.99
CA ALA A 246 -9.39 -9.93 4.21
C ALA A 246 -8.95 -11.01 3.20
N ILE A 247 -8.79 -10.64 1.93
CA ILE A 247 -8.29 -11.55 0.89
C ILE A 247 -6.85 -11.98 1.18
N ALA A 248 -5.98 -11.06 1.61
CA ALA A 248 -4.59 -11.38 1.97
C ALA A 248 -4.50 -12.40 3.11
N VAL A 249 -5.34 -12.27 4.16
CA VAL A 249 -5.41 -13.25 5.25
C VAL A 249 -5.87 -14.61 4.74
N VAL A 250 -6.91 -14.65 3.90
CA VAL A 250 -7.39 -15.91 3.31
C VAL A 250 -6.31 -16.57 2.48
N LEU A 251 -5.61 -15.80 1.65
CA LEU A 251 -4.50 -16.30 0.81
C LEU A 251 -3.30 -16.75 1.66
N GLY A 252 -2.98 -16.06 2.76
CA GLY A 252 -1.93 -16.47 3.69
C GLY A 252 -2.25 -17.82 4.35
N VAL A 253 -3.48 -17.99 4.80
CA VAL A 253 -3.94 -19.24 5.43
C VAL A 253 -3.98 -20.38 4.41
N ILE A 254 -4.60 -20.19 3.24
CA ILE A 254 -4.80 -21.27 2.26
C ILE A 254 -3.51 -21.52 1.46
N GLY A 255 -2.82 -20.45 1.00
CA GLY A 255 -1.67 -20.56 0.09
C GLY A 255 -0.33 -20.81 0.80
N LEU A 256 -0.16 -20.28 2.02
CA LEU A 256 1.08 -20.39 2.79
C LEU A 256 0.93 -21.26 4.04
N HIS A 257 -0.26 -21.80 4.29
CA HIS A 257 -0.59 -22.58 5.51
C HIS A 257 -0.28 -21.80 6.80
N GLU A 258 -0.47 -20.48 6.79
CA GLU A 258 -0.28 -19.63 7.96
C GLU A 258 -1.35 -19.93 9.03
N SER A 259 -0.92 -19.99 10.29
CA SER A 259 -1.86 -20.20 11.41
C SER A 259 -2.68 -18.95 11.68
N LEU A 260 -3.99 -19.10 11.84
CA LEU A 260 -4.83 -18.04 12.39
C LEU A 260 -4.58 -17.95 13.90
N THR A 261 -3.79 -16.98 14.30
CA THR A 261 -3.51 -16.74 15.72
C THR A 261 -4.71 -16.09 16.41
N ALA A 262 -4.80 -16.22 17.74
CA ALA A 262 -5.81 -15.53 18.53
C ALA A 262 -5.73 -13.99 18.34
N GLY A 263 -4.49 -13.45 18.15
CA GLY A 263 -4.25 -12.05 17.82
C GLY A 263 -4.94 -11.64 16.52
N ILE A 264 -4.83 -12.44 15.47
CA ILE A 264 -5.47 -12.20 14.17
C ILE A 264 -7.00 -12.25 14.32
N ILE A 265 -7.54 -13.29 14.98
CA ILE A 265 -9.00 -13.51 15.12
C ILE A 265 -9.66 -12.36 15.88
N VAL A 266 -9.04 -11.84 16.92
CA VAL A 266 -9.59 -10.77 17.76
C VAL A 266 -9.17 -9.38 17.25
N GLY A 267 -7.89 -9.21 16.91
CA GLY A 267 -7.32 -7.92 16.55
C GLY A 267 -7.85 -7.39 15.22
N PHE A 268 -8.02 -8.24 14.21
CA PHE A 268 -8.50 -7.80 12.90
C PHE A 268 -9.91 -7.16 12.92
N PRO A 269 -10.94 -7.79 13.49
CA PRO A 269 -12.25 -7.15 13.61
C PRO A 269 -12.20 -5.82 14.37
N LEU A 270 -11.39 -5.72 15.43
CA LEU A 270 -11.22 -4.48 16.18
C LEU A 270 -10.56 -3.37 15.36
N VAL A 271 -9.48 -3.68 14.62
CA VAL A 271 -8.83 -2.71 13.74
C VAL A 271 -9.78 -2.26 12.63
N LEU A 272 -10.52 -3.20 12.04
CA LEU A 272 -11.49 -2.92 10.97
C LEU A 272 -12.61 -2.00 11.48
N VAL A 273 -13.26 -2.36 12.58
CA VAL A 273 -14.34 -1.55 13.20
C VAL A 273 -13.82 -0.18 13.63
N GLY A 274 -12.65 -0.16 14.28
CA GLY A 274 -11.98 1.08 14.70
C GLY A 274 -11.70 2.00 13.52
N SER A 275 -11.17 1.48 12.43
CA SER A 275 -10.88 2.23 11.21
C SER A 275 -12.15 2.77 10.54
N ILE A 276 -13.22 1.97 10.47
CA ILE A 276 -14.53 2.42 9.95
C ILE A 276 -15.08 3.57 10.80
N PHE A 277 -15.03 3.47 12.12
CA PHE A 277 -15.51 4.54 13.01
C PHE A 277 -14.61 5.78 12.92
N ALA A 278 -13.30 5.61 12.83
CA ALA A 278 -12.36 6.73 12.70
C ALA A 278 -12.56 7.51 11.39
N THR A 279 -12.97 6.85 10.31
CA THR A 279 -13.14 7.47 8.99
C THR A 279 -14.59 7.90 8.68
N SER A 280 -15.60 7.39 9.40
CA SER A 280 -17.02 7.54 9.06
C SER A 280 -17.60 8.95 9.25
N SER A 281 -16.89 9.91 9.86
CA SER A 281 -17.38 11.24 10.19
C SER A 281 -16.88 12.39 9.31
N ALA A 282 -16.19 12.10 8.19
CA ALA A 282 -15.89 13.14 7.22
C ALA A 282 -17.20 13.55 6.54
N LYS A 283 -17.78 14.71 6.91
CA LYS A 283 -18.74 15.42 6.05
C LYS A 283 -18.07 15.54 4.69
N SER A 284 -18.81 15.14 3.66
CA SER A 284 -18.40 15.27 2.25
C SER A 284 -17.85 16.68 2.00
N GLU A 285 -16.56 16.81 1.80
CA GLU A 285 -16.01 17.98 1.12
C GLU A 285 -16.63 18.03 -0.28
N PRO A 286 -16.97 19.22 -0.77
CA PRO A 286 -17.52 19.36 -2.10
C PRO A 286 -16.54 18.78 -3.11
N THR A 287 -17.04 17.91 -3.97
CA THR A 287 -16.34 17.37 -5.11
C THR A 287 -15.78 18.52 -5.93
N ILE A 288 -14.48 18.78 -5.84
CA ILE A 288 -13.79 19.61 -6.83
C ILE A 288 -13.84 18.78 -8.12
N LEU A 289 -14.79 19.12 -8.97
CA LEU A 289 -14.86 18.64 -10.34
C LEU A 289 -13.57 19.11 -11.03
N VAL A 290 -12.66 18.18 -11.26
CA VAL A 290 -11.56 18.39 -12.20
C VAL A 290 -12.15 18.23 -13.58
N ALA A 291 -12.35 19.36 -14.25
CA ALA A 291 -12.63 19.44 -15.68
C ALA A 291 -11.43 18.96 -16.50
#